data_9db2d65a43a8fa42efb4d2d920c94ef1
#
_entry.id   9db2d65a43a8fa42efb4d2d920c94ef1
#
_cell.length_a   1.000
_cell.length_b   1.000
_cell.length_c   1.000
_cell.angle_alpha   90.00
_cell.angle_beta   90.00
_cell.angle_gamma   90.00
#
_symmetry.space_group_name_H-M   'P 1'
#
loop_
_entity.id
_entity.type
_entity.pdbx_description
1 polymer ?
#
loop_
_entity_poly.entity_id
_entity_poly.type
_entity_poly.pdbx_seq_one_letter_code
_entity_poly.pdbx_strand_id
1 'polypeptide(L)'
;MKHKLAVTLLIAVVLGSLAHAAVVFSVNVAPPAITVFDQPPCPGDGYIWTPGYYQYGDYGWYWVPGQWVLPPAANMLWTPGYWAFEGGHYLWHAGYWGPTVGFYGGVNYGNGYFGSGFTGGRWTNGVFHHNTAIANVDVHNVHNVYEDRTVVHPVTGPNHSFNGQGGISTRPTPEETRAASAPHQGPTPAQVQHAQEAHNSHLAAHGAPRGGR
;
A
#
# COMPACT_ATOMS: atom_id res chain seq x y z
N MET A 1 53.33 2.41 -53.04
CA MET A 1 51.90 2.65 -52.75
C MET A 1 51.53 1.83 -51.53
N LYS A 2 51.29 2.51 -50.39
CA LYS A 2 50.99 1.88 -49.08
C LYS A 2 49.49 2.07 -48.79
N HIS A 3 48.69 0.99 -48.89
CA HIS A 3 47.28 1.02 -48.53
C HIS A 3 47.13 0.94 -47.01
N LYS A 4 46.61 2.01 -46.42
CA LYS A 4 46.20 2.04 -45.02
C LYS A 4 44.79 1.49 -44.90
N LEU A 5 44.64 0.32 -44.29
CA LEU A 5 43.37 -0.28 -43.96
C LEU A 5 42.84 0.41 -42.70
N ALA A 6 41.74 1.14 -42.82
CA ALA A 6 41.05 1.73 -41.68
C ALA A 6 40.07 0.69 -41.12
N VAL A 7 40.36 0.21 -39.93
CA VAL A 7 39.43 -0.66 -39.18
C VAL A 7 38.49 0.23 -38.41
N THR A 8 37.22 0.30 -38.84
CA THR A 8 36.16 1.00 -38.11
C THR A 8 35.61 0.07 -37.02
N LEU A 9 35.94 0.36 -35.78
CA LEU A 9 35.43 -0.37 -34.62
C LEU A 9 33.98 0.09 -34.34
N LEU A 10 32.99 -0.74 -34.64
CA LEU A 10 31.58 -0.50 -34.32
C LEU A 10 31.34 -0.90 -32.86
N ILE A 11 31.26 0.07 -31.94
CA ILE A 11 30.89 -0.18 -30.57
C ILE A 11 29.36 -0.26 -30.51
N ALA A 12 28.84 -1.49 -30.45
CA ALA A 12 27.44 -1.74 -30.13
C ALA A 12 27.22 -1.53 -28.63
N VAL A 13 26.61 -0.41 -28.25
CA VAL A 13 26.15 -0.17 -26.89
C VAL A 13 24.91 -1.03 -26.70
N VAL A 14 25.08 -2.18 -26.07
CA VAL A 14 23.97 -2.99 -25.55
C VAL A 14 23.41 -2.29 -24.32
N LEU A 15 22.32 -1.56 -24.48
CA LEU A 15 21.49 -1.07 -23.38
C LEU A 15 20.80 -2.29 -22.75
N GLY A 16 21.48 -2.90 -21.78
CA GLY A 16 20.90 -3.93 -20.94
C GLY A 16 19.80 -3.30 -20.08
N SER A 17 18.55 -3.64 -20.36
CA SER A 17 17.43 -3.39 -19.45
C SER A 17 17.75 -4.11 -18.15
N LEU A 18 18.07 -3.34 -17.09
CA LEU A 18 18.15 -3.88 -15.73
C LEU A 18 16.73 -4.28 -15.33
N ALA A 19 16.38 -5.54 -15.57
CA ALA A 19 15.22 -6.15 -14.96
C ALA A 19 15.50 -6.13 -13.44
N HIS A 20 14.88 -5.20 -12.73
CA HIS A 20 14.85 -5.23 -11.28
C HIS A 20 14.01 -6.45 -10.92
N ALA A 21 14.67 -7.51 -10.49
CA ALA A 21 13.99 -8.63 -9.85
C ALA A 21 13.29 -8.07 -8.61
N ALA A 22 11.97 -8.00 -8.66
CA ALA A 22 11.19 -7.69 -7.47
C ALA A 22 11.50 -8.79 -6.45
N VAL A 23 12.04 -8.42 -5.29
CA VAL A 23 12.25 -9.36 -4.19
C VAL A 23 10.88 -9.77 -3.71
N VAL A 24 10.44 -10.97 -4.07
CA VAL A 24 9.19 -11.55 -3.59
C VAL A 24 9.45 -12.05 -2.18
N PHE A 25 8.95 -11.31 -1.20
CA PHE A 25 9.02 -11.72 0.20
C PHE A 25 7.91 -12.74 0.47
N SER A 26 8.27 -13.94 0.92
CA SER A 26 7.33 -15.04 1.20
C SER A 26 7.47 -15.56 2.63
N VAL A 27 6.34 -15.91 3.23
CA VAL A 27 6.24 -16.38 4.63
C VAL A 27 5.38 -17.64 4.68
N ASN A 28 5.72 -18.56 5.61
CA ASN A 28 4.97 -19.81 5.81
C ASN A 28 3.91 -19.72 6.93
N VAL A 29 3.80 -18.57 7.58
CA VAL A 29 2.87 -18.32 8.69
C VAL A 29 1.83 -17.31 8.25
N ALA A 30 0.54 -17.61 8.47
CA ALA A 30 -0.54 -16.71 8.11
C ALA A 30 -0.41 -15.35 8.83
N PRO A 31 -0.68 -14.23 8.13
CA PRO A 31 -0.75 -12.94 8.81
C PRO A 31 -1.91 -12.91 9.81
N PRO A 32 -1.75 -12.20 10.95
CA PRO A 32 -2.83 -12.05 11.92
C PRO A 32 -4.04 -11.36 11.30
N ALA A 33 -5.23 -11.55 11.89
CA ALA A 33 -6.42 -10.83 11.48
C ALA A 33 -6.21 -9.31 11.60
N ILE A 34 -6.69 -8.54 10.61
CA ILE A 34 -6.59 -7.09 10.65
C ILE A 34 -7.49 -6.56 11.77
N THR A 35 -6.89 -5.78 12.66
CA THR A 35 -7.62 -4.98 13.62
C THR A 35 -7.89 -3.62 12.98
N VAL A 36 -9.15 -3.20 12.92
CA VAL A 36 -9.49 -1.84 12.49
C VAL A 36 -9.04 -0.89 13.60
N PHE A 37 -8.06 -0.05 13.31
CA PHE A 37 -7.59 0.96 14.24
C PHE A 37 -8.33 2.27 14.03
N ASP A 38 -8.49 3.01 15.09
CA ASP A 38 -9.03 4.36 15.01
C ASP A 38 -8.12 5.22 14.12
N GLN A 39 -8.74 5.90 13.18
CA GLN A 39 -8.05 6.84 12.31
C GLN A 39 -7.79 8.13 13.10
N PRO A 40 -6.55 8.60 13.24
CA PRO A 40 -6.29 9.88 13.88
C PRO A 40 -6.88 11.02 13.03
N PRO A 41 -7.13 12.22 13.60
CA PRO A 41 -7.61 13.36 12.84
C PRO A 41 -6.71 13.68 11.65
N CYS A 42 -7.33 14.00 10.51
CA CYS A 42 -6.60 14.40 9.30
C CYS A 42 -5.84 15.71 9.55
N PRO A 43 -4.53 15.80 9.22
CA PRO A 43 -3.74 16.99 9.51
C PRO A 43 -4.09 18.21 8.63
N GLY A 44 -4.78 18.04 7.50
CA GLY A 44 -5.15 19.14 6.61
C GLY A 44 -5.62 18.69 5.23
N ASP A 45 -5.86 19.67 4.36
CA ASP A 45 -6.31 19.42 2.99
C ASP A 45 -5.29 18.60 2.18
N GLY A 46 -5.80 17.74 1.31
CA GLY A 46 -4.99 16.98 0.34
C GLY A 46 -4.34 15.70 0.90
N TYR A 47 -4.38 15.46 2.21
CA TYR A 47 -3.90 14.20 2.77
C TYR A 47 -4.85 13.05 2.42
N ILE A 48 -4.29 11.89 2.10
CA ILE A 48 -5.05 10.67 1.84
C ILE A 48 -4.67 9.63 2.90
N TRP A 49 -5.69 8.95 3.46
CA TRP A 49 -5.46 7.87 4.42
C TRP A 49 -4.81 6.67 3.73
N THR A 50 -3.73 6.16 4.29
CA THR A 50 -3.13 4.88 3.92
C THR A 50 -3.27 3.94 5.11
N PRO A 51 -4.00 2.82 4.97
CA PRO A 51 -4.32 1.98 6.11
C PRO A 51 -3.09 1.24 6.62
N GLY A 52 -3.14 0.84 7.90
CA GLY A 52 -2.12 -0.01 8.49
C GLY A 52 -2.18 -1.44 7.94
N TYR A 53 -1.08 -2.16 8.10
CA TYR A 53 -0.92 -3.52 7.59
C TYR A 53 0.09 -4.31 8.43
N TYR A 54 0.04 -5.63 8.34
CA TYR A 54 1.06 -6.48 8.95
C TYR A 54 2.25 -6.66 8.02
N GLN A 55 3.44 -6.55 8.60
CA GLN A 55 4.72 -6.95 8.00
C GLN A 55 5.30 -8.11 8.79
N TYR A 56 6.21 -8.88 8.16
CA TYR A 56 6.92 -9.97 8.79
C TYR A 56 8.41 -9.65 8.87
N GLY A 57 8.99 -9.78 10.06
CA GLY A 57 10.40 -9.52 10.33
C GLY A 57 11.05 -10.64 11.11
N ASP A 58 12.26 -10.41 11.63
CA ASP A 58 13.09 -11.41 12.33
C ASP A 58 12.40 -12.05 13.54
N TYR A 59 11.49 -11.32 14.20
CA TYR A 59 10.74 -11.80 15.36
C TYR A 59 9.27 -12.10 15.04
N GLY A 60 8.90 -12.27 13.77
CA GLY A 60 7.55 -12.57 13.33
C GLY A 60 6.76 -11.37 12.86
N TRP A 61 5.42 -11.47 12.96
CA TRP A 61 4.53 -10.42 12.50
C TRP A 61 4.58 -9.18 13.38
N TYR A 62 4.58 -8.00 12.75
CA TYR A 62 4.42 -6.72 13.43
C TYR A 62 3.50 -5.80 12.63
N TRP A 63 2.89 -4.87 13.33
CA TRP A 63 1.95 -3.93 12.77
C TRP A 63 2.65 -2.65 12.33
N VAL A 64 2.44 -2.26 11.07
CA VAL A 64 2.75 -0.93 10.56
C VAL A 64 1.46 -0.11 10.65
N PRO A 65 1.39 0.92 11.50
CA PRO A 65 0.18 1.72 11.65
C PRO A 65 -0.22 2.44 10.37
N GLY A 66 -1.52 2.74 10.21
CA GLY A 66 -1.96 3.62 9.14
C GLY A 66 -1.50 5.06 9.36
N GLN A 67 -1.46 5.83 8.29
CA GLN A 67 -1.04 7.22 8.33
C GLN A 67 -1.74 8.07 7.26
N TRP A 68 -1.81 9.36 7.51
CA TRP A 68 -2.18 10.34 6.51
C TRP A 68 -0.96 10.72 5.67
N VAL A 69 -1.10 10.69 4.35
CA VAL A 69 0.01 10.91 3.41
C VAL A 69 -0.42 11.89 2.32
N LEU A 70 0.43 12.85 2.00
CA LEU A 70 0.29 13.63 0.78
C LEU A 70 0.66 12.75 -0.42
N PRO A 71 -0.22 12.60 -1.42
CA PRO A 71 0.07 11.81 -2.61
C PRO A 71 1.24 12.43 -3.40
N PRO A 72 1.99 11.62 -4.16
CA PRO A 72 3.15 12.12 -4.92
C PRO A 72 2.76 13.07 -6.06
N ALA A 73 1.51 13.03 -6.50
CA ALA A 73 0.93 13.95 -7.47
C ALA A 73 -0.60 14.05 -7.30
N ALA A 74 -1.19 15.11 -7.82
CA ALA A 74 -2.65 15.25 -7.88
C ALA A 74 -3.29 14.10 -8.68
N ASN A 75 -4.53 13.78 -8.35
CA ASN A 75 -5.33 12.71 -8.96
C ASN A 75 -4.76 11.29 -8.76
N MET A 76 -3.88 11.08 -7.78
CA MET A 76 -3.44 9.75 -7.37
C MET A 76 -4.17 9.29 -6.12
N LEU A 77 -4.51 8.01 -6.08
CA LEU A 77 -5.09 7.28 -4.95
C LEU A 77 -4.15 6.16 -4.54
N TRP A 78 -4.17 5.81 -3.27
CA TRP A 78 -3.39 4.70 -2.74
C TRP A 78 -4.12 3.37 -2.93
N THR A 79 -3.46 2.39 -3.53
CA THR A 79 -3.84 0.98 -3.49
C THR A 79 -3.07 0.33 -2.35
N PRO A 80 -3.73 -0.15 -1.28
CA PRO A 80 -3.03 -0.83 -0.19
C PRO A 80 -2.30 -2.08 -0.65
N GLY A 81 -1.14 -2.34 -0.06
CA GLY A 81 -0.50 -3.65 -0.20
C GLY A 81 -1.29 -4.71 0.56
N TYR A 82 -1.15 -5.98 0.16
CA TYR A 82 -1.86 -7.09 0.78
C TYR A 82 -1.05 -8.39 0.72
N TRP A 83 -1.40 -9.32 1.58
CA TRP A 83 -0.87 -10.68 1.55
C TRP A 83 -1.79 -11.59 0.74
N ALA A 84 -1.20 -12.47 -0.08
CA ALA A 84 -1.91 -13.52 -0.79
C ALA A 84 -1.29 -14.89 -0.48
N PHE A 85 -2.12 -15.92 -0.32
CA PHE A 85 -1.66 -17.31 -0.20
C PHE A 85 -1.59 -17.94 -1.58
N GLU A 86 -0.38 -18.07 -2.09
CA GLU A 86 -0.07 -18.55 -3.44
C GLU A 86 1.05 -19.59 -3.39
N GLY A 87 0.89 -20.70 -4.10
CA GLY A 87 1.94 -21.73 -4.17
C GLY A 87 2.34 -22.35 -2.82
N GLY A 88 1.47 -22.29 -1.80
CA GLY A 88 1.75 -22.80 -0.46
C GLY A 88 2.42 -21.78 0.48
N HIS A 89 2.59 -20.55 0.08
CA HIS A 89 3.25 -19.48 0.83
C HIS A 89 2.42 -18.20 0.85
N TYR A 90 2.63 -17.36 1.85
CA TYR A 90 2.06 -16.00 1.89
C TYR A 90 3.03 -15.04 1.20
N LEU A 91 2.59 -14.44 0.11
CA LEU A 91 3.34 -13.47 -0.69
C LEU A 91 2.83 -12.06 -0.45
N TRP A 92 3.74 -11.11 -0.30
CA TRP A 92 3.40 -9.70 -0.15
C TRP A 92 3.29 -9.02 -1.51
N HIS A 93 2.13 -8.46 -1.79
CA HIS A 93 1.88 -7.56 -2.91
C HIS A 93 1.98 -6.12 -2.39
N ALA A 94 2.99 -5.40 -2.84
CA ALA A 94 3.24 -4.04 -2.38
C ALA A 94 2.15 -3.07 -2.83
N GLY A 95 1.81 -2.11 -1.96
CA GLY A 95 0.91 -1.01 -2.32
C GLY A 95 1.57 0.00 -3.25
N TYR A 96 0.74 0.80 -3.93
CA TYR A 96 1.20 1.79 -4.90
C TYR A 96 0.22 2.97 -5.04
N TRP A 97 0.71 4.08 -5.57
CA TRP A 97 -0.07 5.24 -5.96
C TRP A 97 -0.41 5.18 -7.45
N GLY A 98 -1.68 5.37 -7.79
CA GLY A 98 -2.15 5.37 -9.17
C GLY A 98 -3.43 6.19 -9.34
N PRO A 99 -3.87 6.45 -10.58
CA PRO A 99 -5.09 7.24 -10.83
C PRO A 99 -6.37 6.51 -10.41
N THR A 100 -6.30 5.19 -10.26
CA THR A 100 -7.40 4.33 -9.85
C THR A 100 -6.89 3.34 -8.82
N VAL A 101 -7.69 3.06 -7.78
CA VAL A 101 -7.38 2.03 -6.79
C VAL A 101 -7.49 0.66 -7.46
N GLY A 102 -6.42 -0.12 -7.37
CA GLY A 102 -6.35 -1.48 -7.88
C GLY A 102 -6.81 -2.50 -6.84
N PHE A 103 -6.61 -3.77 -7.17
CA PHE A 103 -6.93 -4.87 -6.27
C PHE A 103 -5.98 -4.89 -5.07
N TYR A 104 -6.56 -5.05 -3.89
CA TYR A 104 -5.83 -5.18 -2.61
C TYR A 104 -6.32 -6.39 -1.80
N GLY A 105 -6.49 -7.53 -2.50
CA GLY A 105 -6.80 -8.80 -1.88
C GLY A 105 -8.24 -8.98 -1.42
N GLY A 106 -9.13 -8.02 -1.64
CA GLY A 106 -10.47 -8.00 -1.03
C GLY A 106 -10.46 -7.74 0.47
N VAL A 107 -9.32 -7.32 1.03
CA VAL A 107 -9.11 -7.11 2.47
C VAL A 107 -9.86 -5.87 2.95
N ASN A 108 -10.61 -6.01 4.04
CA ASN A 108 -11.25 -4.88 4.69
C ASN A 108 -10.28 -4.24 5.69
N TYR A 109 -9.67 -3.12 5.29
CA TYR A 109 -8.78 -2.32 6.14
C TYR A 109 -9.51 -1.26 6.96
N GLY A 110 -10.82 -1.08 6.75
CA GLY A 110 -11.58 0.02 7.35
C GLY A 110 -11.27 1.39 6.73
N ASN A 111 -11.86 2.44 7.28
CA ASN A 111 -11.57 3.84 6.96
C ASN A 111 -11.57 4.16 5.44
N GLY A 112 -12.54 3.58 4.72
CA GLY A 112 -12.71 3.79 3.29
C GLY A 112 -12.16 2.69 2.39
N TYR A 113 -11.41 1.73 2.90
CA TYR A 113 -10.92 0.55 2.18
C TYR A 113 -11.68 -0.70 2.64
N PHE A 114 -12.84 -0.95 2.04
CA PHE A 114 -13.76 -2.02 2.45
C PHE A 114 -13.74 -3.24 1.51
N GLY A 115 -12.56 -3.61 1.02
CA GLY A 115 -12.34 -4.79 0.17
C GLY A 115 -12.17 -4.48 -1.32
N SER A 116 -12.68 -3.34 -1.80
CA SER A 116 -12.45 -2.83 -3.15
C SER A 116 -12.60 -1.32 -3.20
N GLY A 117 -11.85 -0.65 -4.09
CA GLY A 117 -11.90 0.79 -4.26
C GLY A 117 -11.52 1.58 -3.00
N PHE A 118 -11.85 2.88 -3.01
CA PHE A 118 -11.67 3.78 -1.86
C PHE A 118 -12.85 4.74 -1.75
N THR A 119 -13.43 4.83 -0.56
CA THR A 119 -14.63 5.65 -0.28
C THR A 119 -14.40 6.74 0.77
N GLY A 120 -13.17 6.86 1.30
CA GLY A 120 -12.81 7.90 2.27
C GLY A 120 -12.62 9.29 1.67
N GLY A 121 -12.66 9.41 0.33
CA GLY A 121 -12.54 10.68 -0.39
C GLY A 121 -12.47 10.50 -1.90
N ARG A 122 -12.44 11.61 -2.64
CA ARG A 122 -12.35 11.61 -4.10
C ARG A 122 -11.67 12.87 -4.63
N TRP A 123 -11.07 12.74 -5.80
CA TRP A 123 -10.55 13.87 -6.55
C TRP A 123 -11.67 14.54 -7.37
N THR A 124 -11.70 15.87 -7.35
CA THR A 124 -12.57 16.69 -8.20
C THR A 124 -11.76 17.89 -8.69
N ASN A 125 -11.57 18.02 -9.98
CA ASN A 125 -10.79 19.12 -10.60
C ASN A 125 -9.40 19.32 -9.98
N GLY A 126 -8.70 18.23 -9.66
CA GLY A 126 -7.35 18.28 -9.06
C GLY A 126 -7.31 18.63 -7.57
N VAL A 127 -8.47 18.74 -6.91
CA VAL A 127 -8.60 18.92 -5.45
C VAL A 127 -9.15 17.64 -4.83
N PHE A 128 -8.53 17.20 -3.75
CA PHE A 128 -9.00 16.04 -3.01
C PHE A 128 -10.05 16.44 -1.98
N HIS A 129 -11.22 15.81 -2.03
CA HIS A 129 -12.34 16.04 -1.11
C HIS A 129 -12.51 14.81 -0.21
N HIS A 130 -12.55 15.02 1.10
CA HIS A 130 -12.75 13.94 2.08
C HIS A 130 -14.23 13.64 2.28
N ASN A 131 -14.56 12.36 2.46
CA ASN A 131 -15.90 11.94 2.86
C ASN A 131 -16.00 11.94 4.39
N THR A 132 -16.71 12.93 4.95
CA THR A 132 -16.87 13.09 6.41
C THR A 132 -17.66 11.96 7.07
N ALA A 133 -18.41 11.15 6.30
CA ALA A 133 -19.07 9.96 6.83
C ALA A 133 -18.09 8.81 7.15
N ILE A 134 -16.84 8.88 6.65
CA ILE A 134 -15.82 7.83 6.77
C ILE A 134 -14.52 8.36 7.36
N ALA A 135 -14.03 9.50 6.85
CA ALA A 135 -12.76 10.06 7.23
C ALA A 135 -12.88 10.87 8.54
N ASN A 136 -11.94 10.66 9.46
CA ASN A 136 -11.86 11.46 10.69
C ASN A 136 -11.24 12.83 10.36
N VAL A 137 -12.06 13.77 9.95
CA VAL A 137 -11.67 15.12 9.56
C VAL A 137 -12.29 16.16 10.48
N ASP A 138 -11.48 17.12 10.89
CA ASP A 138 -11.94 18.35 11.52
C ASP A 138 -12.13 19.41 10.42
N VAL A 139 -13.36 19.85 10.20
CA VAL A 139 -13.72 20.83 9.18
C VAL A 139 -13.11 22.23 9.42
N HIS A 140 -12.54 22.49 10.61
CA HIS A 140 -11.76 23.69 10.84
C HIS A 140 -10.37 23.64 10.18
N ASN A 141 -9.84 22.44 9.94
CA ASN A 141 -8.51 22.21 9.35
C ASN A 141 -8.58 21.61 7.93
N VAL A 142 -9.71 20.98 7.59
CA VAL A 142 -9.94 20.34 6.29
C VAL A 142 -11.16 20.97 5.65
N HIS A 143 -10.95 21.73 4.58
CA HIS A 143 -12.00 22.56 3.95
C HIS A 143 -12.68 21.84 2.79
N ASN A 144 -11.94 20.94 2.11
CA ASN A 144 -12.45 20.21 0.94
C ASN A 144 -13.12 18.92 1.41
N VAL A 145 -14.41 19.00 1.68
CA VAL A 145 -15.19 17.88 2.25
C VAL A 145 -16.51 17.67 1.51
N TYR A 146 -17.03 16.47 1.61
CA TYR A 146 -18.41 16.12 1.28
C TYR A 146 -18.89 15.03 2.24
N GLU A 147 -20.19 14.76 2.26
CA GLU A 147 -20.75 13.68 3.05
C GLU A 147 -21.48 12.69 2.12
N ASP A 148 -21.06 11.41 2.16
CA ASP A 148 -21.76 10.32 1.50
C ASP A 148 -21.80 9.11 2.44
N ARG A 149 -22.99 8.86 3.00
CA ARG A 149 -23.25 7.75 3.91
C ARG A 149 -23.64 6.46 3.21
N THR A 150 -23.91 6.50 1.90
CA THR A 150 -24.34 5.32 1.13
C THR A 150 -23.22 4.31 0.96
N VAL A 151 -21.97 4.73 1.13
CA VAL A 151 -20.76 3.93 0.98
C VAL A 151 -20.20 3.42 2.32
N VAL A 152 -20.91 3.63 3.42
CA VAL A 152 -20.52 3.10 4.74
C VAL A 152 -20.91 1.64 4.83
N HIS A 153 -19.92 0.76 4.87
CA HIS A 153 -20.15 -0.68 4.98
C HIS A 153 -19.80 -1.16 6.39
N PRO A 154 -20.75 -1.70 7.16
CA PRO A 154 -20.41 -2.31 8.45
C PRO A 154 -19.49 -3.52 8.20
N VAL A 155 -18.46 -3.64 9.04
CA VAL A 155 -17.57 -4.81 9.03
C VAL A 155 -18.37 -6.00 9.57
N THR A 156 -18.71 -6.94 8.69
CA THR A 156 -19.44 -8.16 9.05
C THR A 156 -18.61 -9.39 8.69
N GLY A 157 -18.50 -10.32 9.63
CA GLY A 157 -17.79 -11.60 9.43
C GLY A 157 -16.32 -11.59 9.88
N PRO A 158 -15.61 -12.72 9.70
CA PRO A 158 -14.21 -12.83 10.07
C PRO A 158 -13.36 -11.87 9.23
N ASN A 159 -12.52 -11.09 9.90
CA ASN A 159 -11.66 -10.12 9.26
C ASN A 159 -10.35 -10.79 8.79
N HIS A 160 -10.45 -11.52 7.67
CA HIS A 160 -9.27 -12.12 7.06
C HIS A 160 -8.31 -11.06 6.53
N SER A 161 -7.02 -11.26 6.78
CA SER A 161 -5.93 -10.33 6.42
C SER A 161 -5.18 -10.70 5.14
N PHE A 162 -5.63 -11.75 4.44
CA PHE A 162 -4.99 -12.21 3.21
C PHE A 162 -6.01 -12.78 2.22
N ASN A 163 -5.64 -12.75 0.95
CA ASN A 163 -6.39 -13.37 -0.14
C ASN A 163 -5.90 -14.80 -0.39
N GLY A 164 -6.77 -15.69 -0.87
CA GLY A 164 -6.44 -17.06 -1.25
C GLY A 164 -7.01 -18.11 -0.30
N GLN A 165 -6.51 -19.34 -0.42
CA GLN A 165 -7.04 -20.49 0.33
C GLN A 165 -6.92 -20.29 1.84
N GLY A 166 -8.03 -20.43 2.54
CA GLY A 166 -8.11 -20.21 3.99
C GLY A 166 -8.35 -18.76 4.39
N GLY A 167 -8.38 -17.83 3.43
CA GLY A 167 -8.66 -16.40 3.60
C GLY A 167 -9.77 -15.91 2.68
N ILE A 168 -9.58 -14.73 2.11
CA ILE A 168 -10.54 -14.08 1.21
C ILE A 168 -10.43 -14.70 -0.18
N SER A 169 -11.58 -15.08 -0.78
CA SER A 169 -11.63 -15.69 -2.11
C SER A 169 -11.97 -14.71 -3.25
N THR A 170 -12.03 -13.41 -2.97
CA THR A 170 -12.32 -12.37 -3.96
C THR A 170 -11.24 -12.35 -5.04
N ARG A 171 -11.66 -12.11 -6.28
CA ARG A 171 -10.77 -11.94 -7.43
C ARG A 171 -10.78 -10.50 -7.90
N PRO A 172 -9.69 -10.02 -8.52
CA PRO A 172 -9.67 -8.69 -9.08
C PRO A 172 -10.72 -8.53 -10.20
N THR A 173 -11.36 -7.40 -10.23
CA THR A 173 -12.21 -6.98 -11.34
C THR A 173 -11.35 -6.61 -12.57
N PRO A 174 -11.93 -6.53 -13.78
CA PRO A 174 -11.20 -6.05 -14.94
C PRO A 174 -10.63 -4.63 -14.78
N GLU A 175 -11.30 -3.77 -14.00
CA GLU A 175 -10.85 -2.42 -13.70
C GLU A 175 -9.64 -2.43 -12.78
N GLU A 176 -9.67 -3.18 -11.68
CA GLU A 176 -8.55 -3.36 -10.75
C GLU A 176 -7.33 -3.99 -11.44
N THR A 177 -7.56 -4.93 -12.36
CA THR A 177 -6.49 -5.52 -13.17
C THR A 177 -5.84 -4.48 -14.09
N ARG A 178 -6.65 -3.61 -14.72
CA ARG A 178 -6.12 -2.50 -15.53
C ARG A 178 -5.36 -1.49 -14.67
N ALA A 179 -5.84 -1.17 -13.47
CA ALA A 179 -5.15 -0.28 -12.55
C ALA A 179 -3.76 -0.80 -12.18
N ALA A 180 -3.61 -2.10 -11.92
CA ALA A 180 -2.32 -2.73 -11.63
C ALA A 180 -1.33 -2.67 -12.81
N SER A 181 -1.84 -2.66 -14.05
CA SER A 181 -1.02 -2.59 -15.28
C SER A 181 -0.75 -1.15 -15.75
N ALA A 182 -1.45 -0.16 -15.19
CA ALA A 182 -1.27 1.25 -15.53
C ALA A 182 0.03 1.81 -14.90
N PRO A 183 0.57 2.93 -15.41
CA PRO A 183 1.67 3.63 -14.76
C PRO A 183 1.30 4.00 -13.32
N HIS A 184 2.14 3.57 -12.37
CA HIS A 184 1.94 3.81 -10.95
C HIS A 184 3.28 4.13 -10.26
N GLN A 185 3.21 4.67 -9.05
CA GLN A 185 4.38 5.03 -8.25
C GLN A 185 4.37 4.24 -6.94
N GLY A 186 5.54 3.83 -6.49
CA GLY A 186 5.72 3.18 -5.19
C GLY A 186 5.38 4.10 -4.01
N PRO A 187 5.56 3.58 -2.78
CA PRO A 187 5.37 4.36 -1.56
C PRO A 187 6.21 5.65 -1.56
N THR A 188 5.66 6.72 -0.99
CA THR A 188 6.40 7.97 -0.79
C THR A 188 7.54 7.79 0.23
N PRO A 189 8.56 8.67 0.23
CA PRO A 189 9.61 8.63 1.27
C PRO A 189 9.05 8.64 2.70
N ALA A 190 7.97 9.38 2.95
CA ALA A 190 7.30 9.40 4.25
C ALA A 190 6.70 8.04 4.63
N GLN A 191 6.10 7.34 3.69
CA GLN A 191 5.58 5.98 3.92
C GLN A 191 6.71 4.98 4.19
N VAL A 192 7.81 5.07 3.46
CA VAL A 192 9.00 4.22 3.67
C VAL A 192 9.61 4.46 5.05
N GLN A 193 9.79 5.73 5.43
CA GLN A 193 10.30 6.09 6.76
C GLN A 193 9.39 5.57 7.87
N HIS A 194 8.08 5.75 7.76
CA HIS A 194 7.10 5.28 8.74
C HIS A 194 7.14 3.75 8.92
N ALA A 195 7.23 3.00 7.82
CA ALA A 195 7.38 1.55 7.87
C ALA A 195 8.70 1.13 8.55
N GLN A 196 9.80 1.87 8.30
CA GLN A 196 11.08 1.63 8.93
C GLN A 196 11.06 1.92 10.44
N GLU A 197 10.34 2.97 10.86
CA GLU A 197 10.15 3.30 12.28
C GLU A 197 9.36 2.19 13.00
N ALA A 198 8.30 1.66 12.38
CA ALA A 198 7.55 0.52 12.90
C ALA A 198 8.43 -0.74 13.02
N HIS A 199 9.26 -1.01 12.02
CA HIS A 199 10.24 -2.10 12.06
C HIS A 199 11.25 -1.94 13.20
N ASN A 200 11.86 -0.76 13.34
CA ASN A 200 12.82 -0.47 14.39
C ASN A 200 12.20 -0.60 15.80
N SER A 201 10.95 -0.16 15.96
CA SER A 201 10.20 -0.32 17.20
C SER A 201 9.95 -1.79 17.53
N HIS A 202 9.63 -2.60 16.51
CA HIS A 202 9.49 -4.06 16.66
C HIS A 202 10.82 -4.71 17.11
N LEU A 203 11.94 -4.36 16.48
CA LEU A 203 13.26 -4.82 16.87
C LEU A 203 13.62 -4.43 18.30
N ALA A 204 13.37 -3.18 18.68
CA ALA A 204 13.66 -2.68 20.02
C ALA A 204 12.85 -3.42 21.11
N ALA A 205 11.59 -3.76 20.81
CA ALA A 205 10.74 -4.51 21.73
C ALA A 205 11.25 -5.96 22.00
N HIS A 206 11.98 -6.55 21.05
CA HIS A 206 12.44 -7.94 21.12
C HIS A 206 13.96 -8.05 21.32
N GLY A 207 14.74 -7.04 20.93
CA GLY A 207 16.20 -7.05 20.92
C GLY A 207 16.87 -6.38 22.13
N ALA A 208 16.13 -5.75 23.04
CA ALA A 208 16.72 -5.21 24.26
C ALA A 208 17.21 -6.37 25.15
N PRO A 209 18.51 -6.44 25.52
CA PRO A 209 18.98 -7.45 26.46
C PRO A 209 18.16 -7.27 27.75
N ARG A 210 17.43 -8.31 28.17
CA ARG A 210 16.86 -8.38 29.52
C ARG A 210 18.02 -8.24 30.46
N GLY A 211 18.20 -7.04 31.01
CA GLY A 211 19.19 -6.77 32.03
C GLY A 211 19.00 -7.78 33.16
N GLY A 212 19.91 -8.74 33.24
CA GLY A 212 19.99 -9.65 34.39
C GLY A 212 20.21 -8.80 35.63
N ARG A 213 19.30 -8.92 36.56
CA ARG A 213 19.56 -8.61 37.97
C ARG A 213 19.99 -9.89 38.68
#